data_be88189ec1ddeb4cb6202eacb86c332a
#
_entry.id   be88189ec1ddeb4cb6202eacb86c332a
#
_cell.length_a   1.000
_cell.length_b   1.000
_cell.length_c   1.000
_cell.angle_alpha   90.00
_cell.angle_beta   90.00
_cell.angle_gamma   90.00
#
_symmetry.space_group_name_H-M   'P 1'
#
loop_
_entity.id
_entity.type
_entity.pdbx_description
1 polymer ?
#
loop_
_entity_poly.entity_id
_entity_poly.type
_entity_poly.pdbx_seq_one_letter_code
_entity_poly.pdbx_strand_id
1 'polypeptide(L)'
;MMKIFIPYEKQTSREMFGGSRLRKIIKGECEVAGIPWVDRFVSGPDIAHLLSPREENVLIDMRWRNIPVVVSAFYCENDPSAAFLDPKAASKPALSSRAIRFLNRASLVLVPNEAMKNLCLSFGIRVPVKVHPASINLSRFAPDSVERDVFPRYFGIRPEDHIAVSTGEYGDRASLRLLRALAIACPETEFYFFGSTRRAPVKLAIRSTAHGAPRNLHFQSIVQDDVYRSALLRADAYILLDSKRTESVSVLEAFAAKAQVIALHDQKSEPLVKNGETAWVVESVEEAAESLRALYSDKGKSTIIPAYRVAESRSLQCVAANLKGIYESLLMEHA
;
A
#
# COMPACT_ATOMS: atom_id res chain seq x y z
N MET A 1 -9.22 -27.80 12.82
CA MET A 1 -8.70 -26.98 11.70
C MET A 1 -8.81 -25.52 12.18
N MET A 2 -7.69 -24.79 12.24
CA MET A 2 -7.59 -23.40 12.70
C MET A 2 -8.48 -22.47 11.85
N LYS A 3 -9.29 -21.60 12.51
CA LYS A 3 -10.20 -20.66 11.88
C LYS A 3 -9.88 -19.23 12.32
N ILE A 4 -9.76 -18.31 11.38
CA ILE A 4 -9.39 -16.92 11.64
C ILE A 4 -10.59 -16.01 11.49
N PHE A 5 -10.80 -15.13 12.47
CA PHE A 5 -11.78 -14.04 12.39
C PHE A 5 -11.09 -12.76 11.89
N ILE A 6 -11.47 -12.30 10.71
CA ILE A 6 -11.02 -11.05 10.12
C ILE A 6 -12.25 -10.17 9.98
N PRO A 7 -12.48 -9.21 10.90
CA PRO A 7 -13.73 -8.46 10.95
C PRO A 7 -14.12 -7.81 9.63
N TYR A 8 -15.42 -7.84 9.32
CA TYR A 8 -15.98 -7.10 8.19
C TYR A 8 -15.84 -5.60 8.44
N GLU A 9 -15.33 -4.88 7.45
CA GLU A 9 -15.31 -3.44 7.46
C GLU A 9 -16.46 -2.92 6.60
N LYS A 10 -17.34 -2.09 7.17
CA LYS A 10 -18.31 -1.34 6.37
C LYS A 10 -17.54 -0.46 5.41
N GLN A 11 -17.62 -0.77 4.13
CA GLN A 11 -17.04 0.08 3.09
C GLN A 11 -17.72 1.45 3.14
N THR A 12 -17.06 2.42 3.71
CA THR A 12 -17.42 3.80 3.48
C THR A 12 -16.67 4.26 2.24
N SER A 13 -17.25 5.15 1.45
CA SER A 13 -16.63 5.72 0.24
C SER A 13 -15.27 6.41 0.49
N ARG A 14 -14.81 6.46 1.72
CA ARG A 14 -13.53 7.01 2.18
C ARG A 14 -12.43 5.97 2.35
N GLU A 15 -12.73 4.68 2.31
CA GLU A 15 -11.84 3.59 2.78
C GLU A 15 -11.34 2.65 1.69
N MET A 16 -11.59 2.95 0.41
CA MET A 16 -11.31 2.02 -0.68
C MET A 16 -9.81 1.77 -0.98
N PHE A 17 -8.87 2.49 -0.38
CA PHE A 17 -7.45 2.34 -0.75
C PHE A 17 -6.55 1.57 0.22
N GLY A 18 -6.79 1.57 1.50
CA GLY A 18 -5.82 1.03 2.44
C GLY A 18 -6.28 -0.22 3.16
N GLY A 19 -7.14 -0.11 4.17
CA GLY A 19 -7.56 -1.22 5.01
C GLY A 19 -8.30 -2.30 4.26
N SER A 20 -9.11 -1.95 3.27
CA SER A 20 -9.76 -2.93 2.42
C SER A 20 -8.77 -3.71 1.56
N ARG A 21 -7.66 -3.11 1.12
CA ARG A 21 -6.60 -3.79 0.39
C ARG A 21 -5.83 -4.76 1.28
N LEU A 22 -5.36 -4.30 2.42
CA LEU A 22 -4.65 -5.16 3.37
C LEU A 22 -5.53 -6.32 3.82
N ARG A 23 -6.82 -6.06 4.09
CA ARG A 23 -7.78 -7.10 4.45
C ARG A 23 -7.95 -8.14 3.35
N LYS A 24 -8.02 -7.73 2.09
CA LYS A 24 -8.06 -8.64 0.93
C LYS A 24 -6.75 -9.44 0.81
N ILE A 25 -5.61 -8.84 1.08
CA ILE A 25 -4.30 -9.51 1.08
C ILE A 25 -4.29 -10.61 2.15
N ILE A 26 -4.60 -10.29 3.40
CA ILE A 26 -4.61 -11.26 4.51
C ILE A 26 -5.61 -12.40 4.26
N LYS A 27 -6.80 -12.08 3.74
CA LYS A 27 -7.79 -13.11 3.33
C LYS A 27 -7.22 -14.00 2.23
N GLY A 28 -6.59 -13.43 1.22
CA GLY A 28 -5.93 -14.18 0.14
C GLY A 28 -4.78 -15.06 0.64
N GLU A 29 -3.99 -14.59 1.60
CA GLU A 29 -2.96 -15.41 2.24
C GLU A 29 -3.57 -16.59 3.01
N CYS A 30 -4.67 -16.36 3.75
CA CYS A 30 -5.40 -17.43 4.42
C CYS A 30 -5.93 -18.47 3.41
N GLU A 31 -6.51 -18.02 2.29
CA GLU A 31 -7.01 -18.90 1.23
C GLU A 31 -5.90 -19.78 0.62
N VAL A 32 -4.75 -19.16 0.28
CA VAL A 32 -3.59 -19.89 -0.26
C VAL A 32 -3.00 -20.86 0.77
N ALA A 33 -2.98 -20.47 2.05
CA ALA A 33 -2.49 -21.34 3.14
C ALA A 33 -3.48 -22.45 3.55
N GLY A 34 -4.69 -22.47 2.96
CA GLY A 34 -5.77 -23.41 3.34
C GLY A 34 -6.32 -23.16 4.75
N ILE A 35 -6.31 -21.90 5.19
CA ILE A 35 -6.82 -21.48 6.50
C ILE A 35 -8.23 -20.90 6.33
N PRO A 36 -9.28 -21.51 6.90
CA PRO A 36 -10.62 -20.94 6.91
C PRO A 36 -10.66 -19.59 7.63
N TRP A 37 -11.35 -18.64 7.06
CA TRP A 37 -11.60 -17.34 7.68
C TRP A 37 -13.08 -16.95 7.64
N VAL A 38 -13.47 -16.10 8.60
CA VAL A 38 -14.81 -15.52 8.69
C VAL A 38 -14.70 -14.03 8.94
N ASP A 39 -15.66 -13.26 8.46
CA ASP A 39 -15.70 -11.80 8.63
C ASP A 39 -16.83 -11.33 9.56
N ARG A 40 -17.68 -12.26 9.98
CA ARG A 40 -18.66 -12.04 11.03
C ARG A 40 -18.36 -13.01 12.18
N PHE A 41 -18.54 -12.54 13.39
CA PHE A 41 -18.37 -13.41 14.56
C PHE A 41 -19.49 -14.46 14.59
N VAL A 42 -19.15 -15.64 14.11
CA VAL A 42 -19.95 -16.86 14.22
C VAL A 42 -19.12 -17.81 15.05
N SER A 43 -19.69 -18.53 15.97
CA SER A 43 -19.02 -19.34 17.00
C SER A 43 -17.60 -19.84 16.65
N GLY A 44 -16.66 -19.58 17.57
CA GLY A 44 -15.40 -20.29 17.70
C GLY A 44 -14.31 -20.02 16.67
N PRO A 45 -13.91 -18.76 16.38
CA PRO A 45 -12.61 -18.55 15.75
C PRO A 45 -11.50 -18.86 16.78
N ASP A 46 -10.38 -19.41 16.28
CA ASP A 46 -9.22 -19.70 17.12
C ASP A 46 -8.33 -18.46 17.30
N ILE A 47 -8.33 -17.55 16.32
CA ILE A 47 -7.57 -16.29 16.33
C ILE A 47 -8.43 -15.18 15.72
N ALA A 48 -8.32 -13.97 16.27
CA ALA A 48 -8.80 -12.76 15.61
C ALA A 48 -7.63 -11.98 15.02
N HIS A 49 -7.74 -11.60 13.75
CA HIS A 49 -6.74 -10.78 13.07
C HIS A 49 -7.30 -9.40 12.75
N LEU A 50 -6.80 -8.38 13.43
CA LEU A 50 -7.24 -6.99 13.36
C LEU A 50 -6.24 -6.13 12.58
N LEU A 51 -6.74 -5.07 11.95
CA LEU A 51 -5.95 -4.23 11.06
C LEU A 51 -5.96 -2.74 11.45
N SER A 52 -6.71 -2.36 12.47
CA SER A 52 -6.88 -0.95 12.82
C SER A 52 -7.18 -0.74 14.31
N PRO A 53 -6.63 0.32 14.94
CA PRO A 53 -7.03 0.74 16.28
C PRO A 53 -8.51 1.10 16.42
N ARG A 54 -9.25 1.25 15.32
CA ARG A 54 -10.71 1.44 15.32
C ARG A 54 -11.45 0.18 15.72
N GLU A 55 -10.83 -0.99 15.61
CA GLU A 55 -11.37 -2.29 15.98
C GLU A 55 -11.14 -2.62 17.49
N GLU A 56 -10.89 -1.60 18.31
CA GLU A 56 -10.61 -1.75 19.74
C GLU A 56 -11.72 -2.50 20.50
N ASN A 57 -12.99 -2.29 20.13
CA ASN A 57 -14.10 -3.01 20.75
C ASN A 57 -14.05 -4.52 20.42
N VAL A 58 -13.67 -4.87 19.20
CA VAL A 58 -13.47 -6.26 18.79
C VAL A 58 -12.31 -6.88 19.56
N LEU A 59 -11.19 -6.15 19.68
CA LEU A 59 -10.05 -6.63 20.47
C LEU A 59 -10.47 -6.94 21.91
N ILE A 60 -11.21 -6.05 22.55
CA ILE A 60 -11.70 -6.24 23.93
C ILE A 60 -12.60 -7.47 24.03
N ASP A 61 -13.57 -7.63 23.12
CA ASP A 61 -14.48 -8.78 23.10
C ASP A 61 -13.72 -10.11 22.90
N MET A 62 -12.75 -10.16 21.97
CA MET A 62 -11.93 -11.36 21.76
C MET A 62 -11.12 -11.73 22.99
N ARG A 63 -10.53 -10.76 23.67
CA ARG A 63 -9.82 -11.01 24.94
C ARG A 63 -10.71 -11.55 26.03
N TRP A 64 -11.93 -11.02 26.19
CA TRP A 64 -12.90 -11.54 27.14
C TRP A 64 -13.27 -13.01 26.88
N ARG A 65 -13.19 -13.43 25.62
CA ARG A 65 -13.44 -14.81 25.18
C ARG A 65 -12.20 -15.69 25.22
N ASN A 66 -11.08 -15.18 25.70
CA ASN A 66 -9.78 -15.85 25.68
C ASN A 66 -9.33 -16.27 24.27
N ILE A 67 -9.68 -15.47 23.24
CA ILE A 67 -9.26 -15.66 21.85
C ILE A 67 -8.04 -14.78 21.59
N PRO A 68 -6.88 -15.34 21.17
CA PRO A 68 -5.70 -14.58 20.87
C PRO A 68 -5.93 -13.62 19.71
N VAL A 69 -5.36 -12.40 19.82
CA VAL A 69 -5.53 -11.32 18.85
C VAL A 69 -4.21 -11.02 18.20
N VAL A 70 -4.17 -11.14 16.88
CA VAL A 70 -3.08 -10.68 16.02
C VAL A 70 -3.45 -9.30 15.46
N VAL A 71 -2.50 -8.37 15.41
CA VAL A 71 -2.70 -7.07 14.79
C VAL A 71 -1.65 -6.84 13.71
N SER A 72 -2.06 -6.68 12.45
CA SER A 72 -1.17 -6.19 11.39
C SER A 72 -1.14 -4.66 11.38
N ALA A 73 0.05 -4.10 11.54
CA ALA A 73 0.26 -2.65 11.66
C ALA A 73 1.27 -2.13 10.63
N PHE A 74 1.08 -0.91 10.14
CA PHE A 74 2.02 -0.17 9.28
C PHE A 74 2.22 -0.69 7.86
N TYR A 75 1.27 -1.41 7.31
CA TYR A 75 1.31 -1.89 5.91
C TYR A 75 0.84 -0.84 4.90
N CYS A 76 0.09 0.15 5.35
CA CYS A 76 -0.43 1.21 4.51
C CYS A 76 -0.45 2.51 5.29
N GLU A 77 0.44 3.45 4.96
CA GLU A 77 0.48 4.76 5.63
C GLU A 77 -0.73 5.63 5.31
N ASN A 78 -1.19 5.56 4.08
CA ASN A 78 -2.28 6.40 3.59
C ASN A 78 -3.66 5.81 3.88
N ASP A 79 -3.71 4.81 4.76
CA ASP A 79 -4.97 4.24 5.20
C ASP A 79 -5.55 5.04 6.37
N PRO A 80 -6.66 5.77 6.15
CA PRO A 80 -7.34 6.47 7.24
C PRO A 80 -7.85 5.51 8.32
N SER A 81 -8.04 4.23 7.98
CA SER A 81 -8.45 3.20 8.93
C SER A 81 -7.29 2.74 9.79
N ALA A 82 -6.08 2.81 9.26
CA ALA A 82 -4.89 2.34 9.96
C ALA A 82 -4.53 3.16 11.20
N ALA A 83 -4.92 4.42 11.31
CA ALA A 83 -4.87 5.31 12.50
C ALA A 83 -3.76 5.03 13.56
N PHE A 84 -2.67 4.35 13.14
CA PHE A 84 -1.56 4.00 14.02
C PHE A 84 -0.64 5.20 14.28
N LEU A 85 -0.40 5.99 13.23
CA LEU A 85 0.48 7.13 13.31
C LEU A 85 -0.22 8.38 13.87
N ASP A 86 0.52 9.19 14.61
CA ASP A 86 0.04 10.49 15.06
C ASP A 86 0.03 11.47 13.87
N PRO A 87 -1.13 11.98 13.47
CA PRO A 87 -1.22 12.93 12.36
C PRO A 87 -0.57 14.28 12.64
N LYS A 88 -0.20 14.55 13.89
CA LYS A 88 0.49 15.78 14.31
C LYS A 88 2.01 15.65 14.29
N ALA A 89 2.55 14.45 14.11
CA ALA A 89 3.99 14.23 14.01
C ALA A 89 4.51 14.79 12.68
N ALA A 90 5.12 15.97 12.72
CA ALA A 90 5.44 16.75 11.52
C ALA A 90 6.67 16.24 10.73
N SER A 91 7.58 15.51 11.35
CA SER A 91 8.88 15.17 10.72
C SER A 91 9.39 13.76 10.96
N LYS A 92 8.84 13.03 11.92
CA LYS A 92 9.21 11.64 12.18
C LYS A 92 7.95 10.83 12.45
N PRO A 93 7.83 9.60 11.94
CA PRO A 93 6.70 8.75 12.25
C PRO A 93 6.63 8.52 13.77
N ALA A 94 5.50 8.84 14.37
CA ALA A 94 5.23 8.63 15.78
C ALA A 94 3.91 7.89 15.96
N LEU A 95 3.87 6.94 16.90
CA LEU A 95 2.64 6.23 17.22
C LEU A 95 1.69 7.13 18.02
N SER A 96 0.41 7.08 17.67
CA SER A 96 -0.62 7.70 18.50
C SER A 96 -0.74 6.96 19.84
N SER A 97 -1.08 7.69 20.91
CA SER A 97 -1.31 7.07 22.23
C SER A 97 -2.39 5.98 22.18
N ARG A 98 -3.36 6.13 21.28
CA ARG A 98 -4.39 5.11 21.04
C ARG A 98 -3.79 3.86 20.42
N ALA A 99 -2.93 4.01 19.44
CA ALA A 99 -2.26 2.90 18.80
C ALA A 99 -1.36 2.13 19.78
N ILE A 100 -0.59 2.82 20.61
CA ILE A 100 0.26 2.20 21.65
C ILE A 100 -0.59 1.34 22.60
N ARG A 101 -1.71 1.89 23.10
CA ARG A 101 -2.61 1.11 23.98
C ARG A 101 -3.25 -0.08 23.28
N PHE A 102 -3.68 0.10 22.04
CA PHE A 102 -4.29 -0.95 21.23
C PHE A 102 -3.30 -2.09 20.96
N LEU A 103 -2.10 -1.77 20.48
CA LEU A 103 -1.06 -2.75 20.16
C LEU A 103 -0.62 -3.51 21.42
N ASN A 104 -0.45 -2.84 22.56
CA ASN A 104 -0.08 -3.50 23.82
C ASN A 104 -1.16 -4.41 24.41
N ARG A 105 -2.36 -4.42 23.86
CA ARG A 105 -3.45 -5.34 24.22
C ARG A 105 -3.56 -6.53 23.27
N ALA A 106 -2.85 -6.54 22.16
CA ALA A 106 -2.79 -7.67 21.26
C ALA A 106 -2.02 -8.85 21.88
N SER A 107 -2.18 -10.04 21.34
CA SER A 107 -1.33 -11.20 21.66
C SER A 107 -0.04 -11.17 20.83
N LEU A 108 -0.13 -10.65 19.60
CA LEU A 108 0.97 -10.55 18.66
C LEU A 108 0.76 -9.36 17.72
N VAL A 109 1.82 -8.61 17.41
CA VAL A 109 1.82 -7.57 16.40
C VAL A 109 2.64 -8.02 15.20
N LEU A 110 2.08 -7.91 14.00
CA LEU A 110 2.76 -8.11 12.72
C LEU A 110 3.09 -6.77 12.08
N VAL A 111 4.29 -6.65 11.56
CA VAL A 111 4.78 -5.44 10.88
C VAL A 111 5.49 -5.82 9.58
N PRO A 112 5.52 -4.96 8.56
CA PRO A 112 6.03 -5.33 7.24
C PRO A 112 7.55 -5.55 7.19
N ASN A 113 8.31 -4.91 8.08
CA ASN A 113 9.78 -4.94 8.03
C ASN A 113 10.41 -4.63 9.40
N GLU A 114 11.73 -4.82 9.50
CA GLU A 114 12.49 -4.60 10.74
C GLU A 114 12.49 -3.13 11.19
N ALA A 115 12.42 -2.17 10.27
CA ALA A 115 12.35 -0.75 10.63
C ALA A 115 11.07 -0.45 11.43
N MET A 116 9.94 -1.03 11.02
CA MET A 116 8.66 -0.88 11.74
C MET A 116 8.64 -1.67 13.05
N LYS A 117 9.31 -2.80 13.13
CA LYS A 117 9.51 -3.53 14.38
C LYS A 117 10.31 -2.68 15.38
N ASN A 118 11.42 -2.10 14.95
CA ASN A 118 12.23 -1.21 15.78
C ASN A 118 11.44 0.04 16.21
N LEU A 119 10.60 0.58 15.32
CA LEU A 119 9.71 1.69 15.66
C LEU A 119 8.72 1.27 16.77
N CYS A 120 8.07 0.12 16.65
CA CYS A 120 7.17 -0.39 17.69
C CYS A 120 7.87 -0.50 19.03
N LEU A 121 9.05 -1.11 19.06
CA LEU A 121 9.83 -1.28 20.29
C LEU A 121 10.23 0.06 20.90
N SER A 122 10.65 1.03 20.10
CA SER A 122 11.04 2.38 20.55
C SER A 122 9.88 3.17 21.16
N PHE A 123 8.65 2.87 20.77
CA PHE A 123 7.42 3.46 21.36
C PHE A 123 6.82 2.64 22.51
N GLY A 124 7.54 1.65 23.02
CA GLY A 124 7.14 0.89 24.22
C GLY A 124 6.06 -0.15 23.95
N ILE A 125 6.03 -0.72 22.74
CA ILE A 125 5.24 -1.94 22.49
C ILE A 125 5.94 -3.11 23.17
N ARG A 126 5.24 -3.80 24.07
CA ARG A 126 5.80 -4.83 24.96
C ARG A 126 5.39 -6.25 24.57
N VAL A 127 4.36 -6.38 23.75
CA VAL A 127 3.93 -7.68 23.23
C VAL A 127 4.87 -8.14 22.12
N PRO A 128 4.93 -9.43 21.79
CA PRO A 128 5.73 -9.92 20.69
C PRO A 128 5.45 -9.17 19.39
N VAL A 129 6.50 -8.74 18.68
CA VAL A 129 6.42 -8.10 17.36
C VAL A 129 7.20 -8.95 16.38
N LYS A 130 6.51 -9.50 15.37
CA LYS A 130 7.11 -10.32 14.30
C LYS A 130 7.02 -9.59 12.96
N VAL A 131 8.05 -9.78 12.13
CA VAL A 131 8.03 -9.29 10.76
C VAL A 131 7.25 -10.28 9.90
N HIS A 132 6.26 -9.76 9.21
CA HIS A 132 5.51 -10.45 8.18
C HIS A 132 5.39 -9.49 6.99
N PRO A 133 6.11 -9.74 5.88
CA PRO A 133 6.18 -8.79 4.79
C PRO A 133 4.84 -8.64 4.06
N ALA A 134 4.59 -7.48 3.45
CA ALA A 134 3.43 -7.29 2.60
C ALA A 134 3.49 -8.24 1.39
N SER A 135 2.38 -8.86 1.05
CA SER A 135 2.27 -9.73 -0.11
C SER A 135 1.46 -9.09 -1.25
N ILE A 136 1.61 -9.64 -2.44
CA ILE A 136 0.92 -9.21 -3.65
C ILE A 136 0.28 -10.42 -4.35
N ASN A 137 -0.94 -10.24 -4.83
CA ASN A 137 -1.56 -11.22 -5.72
C ASN A 137 -1.12 -10.97 -7.16
N LEU A 138 -0.09 -11.68 -7.61
CA LEU A 138 0.46 -11.56 -8.96
C LEU A 138 -0.55 -11.90 -10.05
N SER A 139 -1.49 -12.83 -9.80
CA SER A 139 -2.49 -13.21 -10.81
C SER A 139 -3.39 -12.03 -11.21
N ARG A 140 -3.52 -11.03 -10.35
CA ARG A 140 -4.26 -9.80 -10.67
C ARG A 140 -3.61 -8.95 -11.76
N PHE A 141 -2.31 -9.12 -12.00
CA PHE A 141 -1.52 -8.41 -13.01
C PHE A 141 -1.12 -9.30 -14.17
N ALA A 142 -1.60 -10.56 -14.20
CA ALA A 142 -1.37 -11.45 -15.33
C ALA A 142 -2.10 -10.94 -16.59
N PRO A 143 -1.51 -11.14 -17.79
CA PRO A 143 -2.09 -10.63 -19.05
C PRO A 143 -3.55 -11.04 -19.28
N ASP A 144 -3.92 -12.24 -18.83
CA ASP A 144 -5.25 -12.82 -19.05
C ASP A 144 -6.28 -12.41 -17.98
N SER A 145 -5.85 -11.78 -16.89
CA SER A 145 -6.71 -11.41 -15.75
C SER A 145 -7.21 -9.98 -15.80
N VAL A 146 -6.65 -9.14 -16.66
CA VAL A 146 -6.99 -7.73 -16.77
C VAL A 146 -7.21 -7.39 -18.24
N GLU A 147 -8.37 -6.84 -18.53
CA GLU A 147 -8.59 -6.15 -19.78
C GLU A 147 -7.67 -4.93 -19.85
N ARG A 148 -6.58 -5.02 -20.59
CA ARG A 148 -5.55 -3.96 -20.68
C ARG A 148 -6.09 -2.64 -21.21
N ASP A 149 -7.21 -2.70 -21.93
CA ASP A 149 -7.82 -1.54 -22.58
C ASP A 149 -8.83 -0.80 -21.72
N VAL A 150 -9.10 -1.24 -20.47
CA VAL A 150 -10.09 -0.58 -19.60
C VAL A 150 -9.68 0.87 -19.31
N PHE A 151 -8.44 1.09 -18.87
CA PHE A 151 -7.92 2.44 -18.60
C PHE A 151 -7.79 3.28 -19.89
N PRO A 152 -7.17 2.79 -20.98
CA PRO A 152 -7.14 3.50 -22.25
C PRO A 152 -8.53 3.90 -22.75
N ARG A 153 -9.51 3.00 -22.75
CA ARG A 153 -10.89 3.30 -23.18
C ARG A 153 -11.58 4.30 -22.26
N TYR A 154 -11.37 4.20 -20.96
CA TYR A 154 -12.00 5.08 -19.97
C TYR A 154 -11.54 6.52 -20.07
N PHE A 155 -10.24 6.74 -20.34
CA PHE A 155 -9.63 8.06 -20.41
C PHE A 155 -9.28 8.55 -21.81
N GLY A 156 -9.55 7.77 -22.86
CA GLY A 156 -9.22 8.13 -24.24
C GLY A 156 -7.72 8.14 -24.54
N ILE A 157 -6.95 7.24 -23.90
CA ILE A 157 -5.50 7.11 -24.06
C ILE A 157 -5.17 6.47 -25.40
N ARG A 158 -4.25 7.06 -26.14
CA ARG A 158 -3.74 6.54 -27.39
C ARG A 158 -2.53 5.62 -27.17
N PRO A 159 -2.26 4.69 -28.08
CA PRO A 159 -1.10 3.80 -27.95
C PRO A 159 0.25 4.53 -27.84
N GLU A 160 0.38 5.67 -28.51
CA GLU A 160 1.59 6.49 -28.54
C GLU A 160 1.76 7.42 -27.33
N ASP A 161 0.73 7.60 -26.49
CA ASP A 161 0.81 8.47 -25.35
C ASP A 161 1.75 7.88 -24.28
N HIS A 162 2.65 8.69 -23.74
CA HIS A 162 3.48 8.33 -22.59
C HIS A 162 2.72 8.54 -21.30
N ILE A 163 2.64 7.50 -20.49
CA ILE A 163 1.80 7.48 -19.27
C ILE A 163 2.64 7.32 -18.01
N ALA A 164 2.50 8.24 -17.08
CA ALA A 164 3.03 8.12 -15.73
C ALA A 164 1.89 8.07 -14.71
N VAL A 165 1.92 7.07 -13.84
CA VAL A 165 0.91 6.87 -12.78
C VAL A 165 1.52 7.18 -11.41
N SER A 166 0.76 7.80 -10.55
CA SER A 166 1.12 8.02 -9.15
C SER A 166 -0.09 7.82 -8.24
N THR A 167 0.16 7.48 -6.98
CA THR A 167 -0.89 7.36 -5.96
C THR A 167 -0.53 8.15 -4.72
N GLY A 168 -1.52 8.60 -3.96
CA GLY A 168 -1.26 9.34 -2.73
C GLY A 168 -2.49 9.97 -2.09
N GLU A 169 -2.27 10.96 -1.25
CA GLU A 169 -3.34 11.73 -0.60
C GLU A 169 -3.44 13.15 -1.14
N TYR A 170 -4.68 13.60 -1.36
CA TYR A 170 -4.93 15.01 -1.71
C TYR A 170 -4.55 16.01 -0.61
N GLY A 171 -4.32 15.53 0.62
CA GLY A 171 -3.82 16.32 1.73
C GLY A 171 -2.31 16.56 1.71
N ASP A 172 -1.57 15.75 0.96
CA ASP A 172 -0.10 15.87 0.83
C ASP A 172 0.27 16.92 -0.23
N ARG A 173 0.28 18.16 0.21
CA ARG A 173 0.60 19.30 -0.67
C ARG A 173 2.04 19.31 -1.17
N ALA A 174 2.96 18.67 -0.45
CA ALA A 174 4.37 18.62 -0.86
C ALA A 174 4.52 17.70 -2.06
N SER A 175 4.05 16.47 -1.97
CA SER A 175 4.05 15.50 -3.07
C SER A 175 3.29 16.01 -4.30
N LEU A 176 2.14 16.63 -4.10
CA LEU A 176 1.36 17.20 -5.20
C LEU A 176 2.05 18.38 -5.90
N ARG A 177 2.84 19.18 -5.18
CA ARG A 177 3.67 20.24 -5.80
C ARG A 177 4.79 19.65 -6.65
N LEU A 178 5.46 18.59 -6.18
CA LEU A 178 6.48 17.89 -6.94
C LEU A 178 5.91 17.28 -8.22
N LEU A 179 4.75 16.61 -8.12
CA LEU A 179 4.09 16.04 -9.30
C LEU A 179 3.68 17.10 -10.31
N ARG A 180 3.18 18.25 -9.83
CA ARG A 180 2.83 19.37 -10.69
C ARG A 180 4.06 19.96 -11.40
N ALA A 181 5.18 20.12 -10.68
CA ALA A 181 6.42 20.59 -11.26
C ALA A 181 6.95 19.60 -12.32
N LEU A 182 6.86 18.30 -12.04
CA LEU A 182 7.25 17.26 -13.00
C LEU A 182 6.36 17.26 -14.25
N ALA A 183 5.05 17.44 -14.10
CA ALA A 183 4.14 17.54 -15.24
C ALA A 183 4.40 18.78 -16.11
N ILE A 184 4.83 19.89 -15.51
CA ILE A 184 5.25 21.09 -16.25
C ILE A 184 6.56 20.81 -17.01
N ALA A 185 7.50 20.09 -16.38
CA ALA A 185 8.80 19.76 -16.98
C ALA A 185 8.69 18.71 -18.10
N CYS A 186 7.65 17.89 -18.12
CA CYS A 186 7.43 16.81 -19.09
C CYS A 186 6.06 16.96 -19.78
N PRO A 187 5.88 17.95 -20.69
CA PRO A 187 4.59 18.16 -21.36
C PRO A 187 4.22 17.03 -22.34
N GLU A 188 5.18 16.17 -22.70
CA GLU A 188 5.01 14.97 -23.52
C GLU A 188 4.44 13.78 -22.77
N THR A 189 4.32 13.85 -21.45
CA THR A 189 3.85 12.76 -20.58
C THR A 189 2.50 13.08 -19.97
N GLU A 190 1.56 12.17 -20.03
CA GLU A 190 0.27 12.26 -19.36
C GLU A 190 0.37 11.65 -17.95
N PHE A 191 0.17 12.46 -16.94
CA PHE A 191 0.26 12.06 -15.53
C PHE A 191 -1.12 11.78 -14.94
N TYR A 192 -1.30 10.59 -14.38
CA TYR A 192 -2.53 10.19 -13.69
C TYR A 192 -2.27 9.98 -12.20
N PHE A 193 -2.84 10.85 -11.39
CA PHE A 193 -2.78 10.75 -9.94
C PHE A 193 -4.07 10.16 -9.37
N PHE A 194 -3.99 8.97 -8.80
CA PHE A 194 -5.09 8.32 -8.09
C PHE A 194 -4.98 8.60 -6.60
N GLY A 195 -5.87 9.47 -6.09
CA GLY A 195 -5.75 9.99 -4.75
C GLY A 195 -6.95 9.73 -3.85
N SER A 196 -6.66 9.65 -2.55
CA SER A 196 -7.66 9.64 -1.48
C SER A 196 -7.62 10.92 -0.65
N THR A 197 -8.58 11.08 0.25
CA THR A 197 -8.60 12.18 1.22
C THR A 197 -9.17 11.74 2.55
N ARG A 198 -8.56 12.21 3.64
CA ARG A 198 -9.00 11.91 5.02
C ARG A 198 -10.04 12.89 5.54
N ARG A 199 -10.05 14.13 5.07
CA ARG A 199 -10.71 15.26 5.74
C ARG A 199 -11.82 15.95 4.96
N ALA A 200 -11.89 15.78 3.65
CA ALA A 200 -12.83 16.47 2.80
C ALA A 200 -13.55 15.50 1.85
N PRO A 201 -14.72 15.85 1.30
CA PRO A 201 -15.28 15.13 0.18
C PRO A 201 -14.27 15.07 -0.97
N VAL A 202 -14.01 13.89 -1.48
CA VAL A 202 -12.96 13.66 -2.50
C VAL A 202 -13.11 14.57 -3.72
N LYS A 203 -14.35 14.81 -4.16
CA LYS A 203 -14.63 15.74 -5.28
C LYS A 203 -14.16 17.16 -5.03
N LEU A 204 -14.28 17.67 -3.79
CA LEU A 204 -13.80 19.01 -3.44
C LEU A 204 -12.27 19.05 -3.39
N ALA A 205 -11.65 18.00 -2.86
CA ALA A 205 -10.19 17.88 -2.84
C ALA A 205 -9.61 17.86 -4.26
N ILE A 206 -10.20 17.06 -5.16
CA ILE A 206 -9.81 17.01 -6.58
C ILE A 206 -9.95 18.38 -7.21
N ARG A 207 -11.13 19.02 -7.09
CA ARG A 207 -11.39 20.34 -7.70
C ARG A 207 -10.41 21.40 -7.21
N SER A 208 -10.13 21.42 -5.91
CA SER A 208 -9.15 22.35 -5.32
C SER A 208 -7.72 22.09 -5.81
N THR A 209 -7.35 20.82 -5.96
CA THR A 209 -6.00 20.42 -6.40
C THR A 209 -5.84 20.63 -7.91
N ALA A 210 -6.86 20.37 -8.70
CA ALA A 210 -6.82 20.53 -10.16
C ALA A 210 -6.80 22.01 -10.59
N HIS A 211 -7.15 22.94 -9.70
CA HIS A 211 -7.12 24.37 -10.03
C HIS A 211 -5.69 24.81 -10.39
N GLY A 212 -5.51 25.34 -11.60
CA GLY A 212 -4.21 25.77 -12.13
C GLY A 212 -3.21 24.62 -12.37
N ALA A 213 -3.66 23.39 -12.44
CA ALA A 213 -2.79 22.26 -12.85
C ALA A 213 -2.49 22.32 -14.35
N PRO A 214 -1.32 21.82 -14.79
CA PRO A 214 -1.03 21.67 -16.21
C PRO A 214 -2.01 20.68 -16.85
N ARG A 215 -2.23 20.81 -18.17
CA ARG A 215 -3.25 20.05 -18.90
C ARG A 215 -3.00 18.54 -18.93
N ASN A 216 -1.73 18.15 -18.88
CA ASN A 216 -1.26 16.77 -18.85
C ASN A 216 -1.23 16.14 -17.43
N LEU A 217 -1.84 16.77 -16.42
CA LEU A 217 -1.95 16.24 -15.06
C LEU A 217 -3.40 16.01 -14.66
N HIS A 218 -3.78 14.75 -14.57
CA HIS A 218 -5.13 14.30 -14.32
C HIS A 218 -5.28 13.79 -12.88
N PHE A 219 -6.17 14.42 -12.12
CA PHE A 219 -6.48 14.02 -10.75
C PHE A 219 -7.73 13.17 -10.71
N GLN A 220 -7.59 11.95 -10.21
CA GLN A 220 -8.67 10.98 -10.14
C GLN A 220 -9.01 10.64 -8.70
N SER A 221 -10.30 10.45 -8.43
CA SER A 221 -10.73 9.79 -7.23
C SER A 221 -10.37 8.29 -7.30
N ILE A 222 -10.83 7.56 -6.31
CA ILE A 222 -10.86 6.11 -6.37
C ILE A 222 -11.65 5.67 -7.60
N VAL A 223 -10.96 4.99 -8.50
CA VAL A 223 -11.56 4.29 -9.65
C VAL A 223 -11.82 2.83 -9.30
N GLN A 224 -12.56 2.13 -10.14
CA GLN A 224 -12.72 0.69 -10.00
C GLN A 224 -11.35 0.00 -10.08
N ASP A 225 -11.24 -1.14 -9.43
CA ASP A 225 -9.97 -1.87 -9.29
C ASP A 225 -9.38 -2.30 -10.66
N ASP A 226 -10.21 -2.66 -11.60
CA ASP A 226 -9.83 -2.98 -12.98
C ASP A 226 -9.26 -1.78 -13.74
N VAL A 227 -9.85 -0.61 -13.60
CA VAL A 227 -9.33 0.65 -14.20
C VAL A 227 -7.94 0.97 -13.62
N TYR A 228 -7.78 0.87 -12.30
CA TYR A 228 -6.48 1.13 -11.66
C TYR A 228 -5.41 0.11 -12.06
N ARG A 229 -5.74 -1.18 -12.09
CA ARG A 229 -4.81 -2.22 -12.56
C ARG A 229 -4.43 -2.03 -14.02
N SER A 230 -5.41 -1.74 -14.87
CA SER A 230 -5.18 -1.43 -16.28
C SER A 230 -4.29 -0.19 -16.43
N ALA A 231 -4.44 0.84 -15.58
CA ALA A 231 -3.57 2.01 -15.58
C ALA A 231 -2.11 1.63 -15.25
N LEU A 232 -1.88 0.79 -14.23
CA LEU A 232 -0.52 0.33 -13.91
C LEU A 232 0.09 -0.52 -15.02
N LEU A 233 -0.69 -1.39 -15.66
CA LEU A 233 -0.23 -2.23 -16.78
C LEU A 233 0.07 -1.43 -18.05
N ARG A 234 -0.56 -0.25 -18.21
CA ARG A 234 -0.34 0.66 -19.35
C ARG A 234 0.77 1.68 -19.06
N ALA A 235 1.06 1.93 -17.78
CA ALA A 235 2.01 2.95 -17.38
C ALA A 235 3.43 2.62 -17.84
N ASP A 236 4.10 3.58 -18.44
CA ASP A 236 5.54 3.54 -18.71
C ASP A 236 6.31 3.71 -17.39
N ALA A 237 5.82 4.60 -16.51
CA ALA A 237 6.43 4.85 -15.21
C ALA A 237 5.39 4.92 -14.08
N TYR A 238 5.81 4.47 -12.89
CA TYR A 238 5.13 4.76 -11.63
C TYR A 238 5.97 5.76 -10.83
N ILE A 239 5.39 6.93 -10.54
CA ILE A 239 6.06 8.00 -9.80
C ILE A 239 5.77 7.87 -8.31
N LEU A 240 6.77 7.53 -7.53
CA LEU A 240 6.70 7.49 -6.08
C LEU A 240 7.13 8.85 -5.52
N LEU A 241 6.17 9.55 -4.93
CA LEU A 241 6.33 10.94 -4.47
C LEU A 241 6.54 11.08 -2.96
N ASP A 242 6.24 10.05 -2.20
CA ASP A 242 6.14 10.13 -0.74
C ASP A 242 7.35 9.50 -0.07
N SER A 243 7.99 10.26 0.81
CA SER A 243 9.21 9.91 1.54
C SER A 243 8.96 9.30 2.93
N LYS A 244 7.70 9.18 3.38
CA LYS A 244 7.35 8.84 4.78
C LYS A 244 6.95 7.38 4.97
N ARG A 245 7.43 6.47 4.13
CA ARG A 245 6.78 5.16 3.99
C ARG A 245 7.46 4.01 4.65
N THR A 246 6.62 3.15 5.12
CA THR A 246 6.97 1.92 5.83
C THR A 246 7.22 0.77 4.87
N GLU A 247 6.30 0.43 4.03
CA GLU A 247 6.39 -0.48 2.87
C GLU A 247 5.14 -0.29 2.03
N SER A 248 5.31 0.09 0.78
CA SER A 248 4.17 0.48 -0.05
C SER A 248 3.64 -0.70 -0.88
N VAL A 249 2.41 -1.11 -0.61
CA VAL A 249 1.69 -2.07 -1.48
C VAL A 249 1.58 -1.52 -2.91
N SER A 250 1.46 -0.20 -3.08
CA SER A 250 1.40 0.41 -4.41
C SER A 250 2.70 0.26 -5.21
N VAL A 251 3.86 0.24 -4.52
CA VAL A 251 5.15 -0.07 -5.16
C VAL A 251 5.20 -1.53 -5.59
N LEU A 252 4.74 -2.46 -4.74
CA LEU A 252 4.64 -3.87 -5.14
C LEU A 252 3.69 -4.08 -6.32
N GLU A 253 2.59 -3.33 -6.38
CA GLU A 253 1.67 -3.37 -7.52
C GLU A 253 2.31 -2.83 -8.79
N ALA A 254 3.09 -1.74 -8.71
CA ALA A 254 3.86 -1.22 -9.84
C ALA A 254 4.92 -2.24 -10.31
N PHE A 255 5.61 -2.91 -9.38
CA PHE A 255 6.55 -3.98 -9.70
C PHE A 255 5.85 -5.17 -10.39
N ALA A 256 4.69 -5.59 -9.86
CA ALA A 256 3.90 -6.68 -10.45
C ALA A 256 3.37 -6.32 -11.85
N ALA A 257 3.00 -5.07 -12.07
CA ALA A 257 2.58 -4.54 -13.37
C ALA A 257 3.73 -4.31 -14.34
N LYS A 258 4.99 -4.45 -13.90
CA LYS A 258 6.20 -4.16 -14.67
C LYS A 258 6.30 -2.70 -15.13
N ALA A 259 5.77 -1.77 -14.33
CA ALA A 259 5.99 -0.35 -14.54
C ALA A 259 7.36 0.07 -13.99
N GLN A 260 8.10 0.93 -14.71
CA GLN A 260 9.36 1.49 -14.19
C GLN A 260 9.07 2.40 -12.99
N VAL A 261 9.63 2.11 -11.83
CA VAL A 261 9.47 2.99 -10.67
C VAL A 261 10.52 4.09 -10.68
N ILE A 262 10.06 5.35 -10.56
CA ILE A 262 10.90 6.53 -10.37
C ILE A 262 10.50 7.12 -9.01
N ALA A 263 11.42 7.13 -8.06
CA ALA A 263 11.19 7.62 -6.72
C ALA A 263 11.85 9.00 -6.52
N LEU A 264 11.01 10.00 -6.23
CA LEU A 264 11.47 11.33 -5.86
C LEU A 264 11.64 11.39 -4.34
N HIS A 265 12.83 11.69 -3.89
CA HIS A 265 13.24 11.86 -2.49
C HIS A 265 13.46 10.63 -1.61
N ASP A 266 14.20 10.89 -0.57
CA ASP A 266 14.67 10.15 0.60
C ASP A 266 14.21 8.69 0.73
N GLN A 267 14.99 7.79 0.12
CA GLN A 267 14.74 6.36 0.04
C GLN A 267 14.92 5.58 1.33
N LYS A 268 15.41 6.22 2.37
CA LYS A 268 15.76 5.54 3.62
C LYS A 268 14.57 4.91 4.33
N SER A 269 13.36 5.26 3.88
CA SER A 269 12.12 4.82 4.49
C SER A 269 11.34 3.77 3.67
N GLU A 270 11.67 3.51 2.39
CA GLU A 270 10.99 2.52 1.55
C GLU A 270 11.90 1.32 1.27
N PRO A 271 11.76 0.19 2.00
CA PRO A 271 12.68 -0.95 1.88
C PRO A 271 12.68 -1.64 0.51
N LEU A 272 11.61 -1.46 -0.28
CA LEU A 272 11.48 -2.07 -1.61
C LEU A 272 12.23 -1.29 -2.68
N VAL A 273 12.50 0.00 -2.44
CA VAL A 273 13.12 0.91 -3.40
C VAL A 273 14.63 0.95 -3.21
N LYS A 274 15.35 0.42 -4.19
CA LYS A 274 16.81 0.41 -4.23
C LYS A 274 17.29 1.02 -5.54
N ASN A 275 18.07 2.09 -5.44
CA ASN A 275 18.53 2.83 -6.61
C ASN A 275 19.34 1.95 -7.57
N GLY A 276 18.97 1.99 -8.84
CA GLY A 276 19.62 1.20 -9.92
C GLY A 276 19.37 -0.31 -9.86
N GLU A 277 18.64 -0.80 -8.84
CA GLU A 277 18.25 -2.22 -8.71
C GLU A 277 16.75 -2.41 -8.94
N THR A 278 15.89 -1.79 -8.14
CA THR A 278 14.43 -1.94 -8.24
C THR A 278 13.70 -0.67 -8.66
N ALA A 279 14.38 0.46 -8.61
CA ALA A 279 13.84 1.77 -9.01
C ALA A 279 14.96 2.69 -9.47
N TRP A 280 14.59 3.76 -10.16
CA TRP A 280 15.46 4.92 -10.32
C TRP A 280 15.10 5.92 -9.22
N VAL A 281 16.11 6.31 -8.48
CA VAL A 281 15.90 7.24 -7.39
C VAL A 281 16.60 8.53 -7.71
N VAL A 282 15.85 9.61 -7.60
CA VAL A 282 16.22 10.95 -8.05
C VAL A 282 16.00 11.96 -6.93
N GLU A 283 16.84 12.99 -6.88
CA GLU A 283 16.79 14.00 -5.83
C GLU A 283 16.05 15.28 -6.25
N SER A 284 15.77 15.42 -7.55
CA SER A 284 15.12 16.61 -8.10
C SER A 284 14.05 16.27 -9.15
N VAL A 285 13.21 17.27 -9.45
CA VAL A 285 12.22 17.19 -10.53
C VAL A 285 12.91 17.12 -11.90
N GLU A 286 14.03 17.80 -12.06
CA GLU A 286 14.84 17.82 -13.27
C GLU A 286 15.39 16.43 -13.57
N GLU A 287 15.97 15.75 -12.58
CA GLU A 287 16.46 14.36 -12.71
C GLU A 287 15.31 13.38 -13.00
N ALA A 288 14.12 13.60 -12.40
CA ALA A 288 12.95 12.78 -12.69
C ALA A 288 12.49 12.96 -14.15
N ALA A 289 12.52 14.19 -14.66
CA ALA A 289 12.18 14.49 -16.04
C ALA A 289 13.19 13.88 -17.04
N GLU A 290 14.48 13.95 -16.74
CA GLU A 290 15.52 13.28 -17.53
C GLU A 290 15.35 11.76 -17.53
N SER A 291 15.01 11.17 -16.38
CA SER A 291 14.73 9.75 -16.25
C SER A 291 13.55 9.31 -17.09
N LEU A 292 12.45 10.07 -17.11
CA LEU A 292 11.31 9.81 -17.98
C LEU A 292 11.70 9.85 -19.47
N ARG A 293 12.41 10.87 -19.90
CA ARG A 293 12.88 10.98 -21.29
C ARG A 293 13.85 9.86 -21.66
N ALA A 294 14.74 9.45 -20.74
CA ALA A 294 15.63 8.31 -20.94
C ALA A 294 14.83 7.01 -21.11
N LEU A 295 13.76 6.82 -20.35
CA LEU A 295 12.86 5.68 -20.47
C LEU A 295 12.21 5.61 -21.86
N TYR A 296 11.70 6.74 -22.36
CA TYR A 296 11.03 6.81 -23.68
C TYR A 296 12.00 6.64 -24.85
N SER A 297 13.26 6.95 -24.68
CA SER A 297 14.30 6.79 -25.71
C SER A 297 15.06 5.46 -25.62
N ASP A 298 14.64 4.55 -24.73
CA ASP A 298 15.30 3.25 -24.46
C ASP A 298 16.80 3.36 -24.10
N LYS A 299 17.20 4.51 -23.55
CA LYS A 299 18.59 4.79 -23.16
C LYS A 299 18.88 4.49 -21.69
N GLY A 300 17.85 4.22 -20.89
CA GLY A 300 17.96 3.93 -19.46
C GLY A 300 18.17 2.45 -19.17
N LYS A 301 19.04 2.13 -18.20
CA LYS A 301 19.16 0.76 -17.69
C LYS A 301 17.89 0.42 -16.90
N SER A 302 17.03 -0.43 -17.45
CA SER A 302 15.77 -0.83 -16.83
C SER A 302 15.97 -1.58 -15.50
N THR A 303 15.18 -1.21 -14.50
CA THR A 303 15.09 -1.92 -13.21
C THR A 303 13.84 -2.82 -13.11
N ILE A 304 13.08 -2.95 -14.19
CA ILE A 304 11.78 -3.66 -14.23
C ILE A 304 11.93 -5.13 -13.85
N ILE A 305 12.92 -5.84 -14.41
CA ILE A 305 13.08 -7.27 -14.15
C ILE A 305 13.48 -7.55 -12.70
N PRO A 306 14.49 -6.88 -12.11
CA PRO A 306 14.79 -7.04 -10.69
C PRO A 306 13.62 -6.65 -9.79
N ALA A 307 12.90 -5.58 -10.10
CA ALA A 307 11.72 -5.15 -9.37
C ALA A 307 10.59 -6.22 -9.41
N TYR A 308 10.32 -6.78 -10.58
CA TYR A 308 9.35 -7.86 -10.73
C TYR A 308 9.73 -9.12 -9.92
N ARG A 309 11.02 -9.48 -9.86
CA ARG A 309 11.48 -10.58 -8.99
C ARG A 309 11.21 -10.32 -7.51
N VAL A 310 11.29 -9.06 -7.08
CA VAL A 310 10.86 -8.70 -5.71
C VAL A 310 9.37 -8.95 -5.54
N ALA A 311 8.52 -8.54 -6.50
CA ALA A 311 7.09 -8.84 -6.44
C ALA A 311 6.82 -10.36 -6.45
N GLU A 312 7.56 -11.15 -7.21
CA GLU A 312 7.47 -12.63 -7.20
C GLU A 312 7.78 -13.21 -5.82
N SER A 313 8.86 -12.76 -5.18
CA SER A 313 9.23 -13.20 -3.82
C SER A 313 8.22 -12.79 -2.75
N ARG A 314 7.39 -11.80 -3.04
CA ARG A 314 6.31 -11.29 -2.21
C ARG A 314 4.92 -11.78 -2.66
N SER A 315 4.86 -12.76 -3.56
CA SER A 315 3.58 -13.35 -3.98
C SER A 315 2.83 -13.95 -2.79
N LEU A 316 1.49 -14.01 -2.89
CA LEU A 316 0.67 -14.66 -1.87
C LEU A 316 1.17 -16.09 -1.57
N GLN A 317 1.59 -16.83 -2.61
CA GLN A 317 2.10 -18.20 -2.47
C GLN A 317 3.38 -18.26 -1.62
N CYS A 318 4.28 -17.30 -1.77
CA CYS A 318 5.53 -17.25 -1.01
C CYS A 318 5.32 -16.81 0.44
N VAL A 319 4.37 -15.90 0.69
CA VAL A 319 4.21 -15.26 2.00
C VAL A 319 3.19 -15.99 2.89
N ALA A 320 2.18 -16.64 2.31
CA ALA A 320 1.09 -17.30 3.05
C ALA A 320 1.56 -18.37 4.04
N ALA A 321 2.61 -19.15 3.67
CA ALA A 321 3.17 -20.16 4.55
C ALA A 321 3.76 -19.58 5.84
N ASN A 322 4.38 -18.39 5.76
CA ASN A 322 4.89 -17.67 6.93
C ASN A 322 3.74 -17.26 7.87
N LEU A 323 2.64 -16.71 7.33
CA LEU A 323 1.48 -16.34 8.13
C LEU A 323 0.88 -17.54 8.85
N LYS A 324 0.78 -18.70 8.17
CA LYS A 324 0.32 -19.95 8.77
C LYS A 324 1.17 -20.37 9.96
N GLY A 325 2.51 -20.41 9.78
CA GLY A 325 3.43 -20.76 10.87
C GLY A 325 3.36 -19.80 12.05
N ILE A 326 3.13 -18.51 11.80
CA ILE A 326 2.93 -17.49 12.84
C ILE A 326 1.67 -17.81 13.66
N TYR A 327 0.55 -18.12 13.01
CA TYR A 327 -0.69 -18.46 13.70
C TYR A 327 -0.59 -19.76 14.50
N GLU A 328 0.01 -20.81 13.92
CA GLU A 328 0.23 -22.09 14.59
C GLU A 328 1.10 -21.91 15.86
N SER A 329 2.18 -21.15 15.76
CA SER A 329 3.03 -20.84 16.93
C SER A 329 2.27 -20.09 18.01
N LEU A 330 1.43 -19.11 17.62
CA LEU A 330 0.65 -18.35 18.58
C LEU A 330 -0.37 -19.21 19.34
N LEU A 331 -1.01 -20.16 18.66
CA LEU A 331 -1.93 -21.10 19.30
C LEU A 331 -1.23 -22.04 20.28
N MET A 332 -0.03 -22.52 19.94
CA MET A 332 0.78 -23.35 20.85
C MET A 332 1.19 -22.60 22.12
N GLU A 333 1.45 -21.30 22.01
CA GLU A 333 1.81 -20.43 23.15
C GLU A 333 0.59 -20.06 24.02
N HIS A 334 -0.64 -20.22 23.50
CA HIS A 334 -1.90 -19.88 24.19
C HIS A 334 -2.66 -21.10 24.75
N ALA A 335 -2.29 -22.32 24.34
CA ALA A 335 -2.86 -23.57 24.82
C ALA A 335 -2.33 -23.92 26.20
#